data_8a953b90fbdfcc924edb1929187af5c4
#
_entry.id   8a953b90fbdfcc924edb1929187af5c4
#
_cell.length_a   1.000
_cell.length_b   1.000
_cell.length_c   1.000
_cell.angle_alpha   90.00
_cell.angle_beta   90.00
_cell.angle_gamma   90.00
#
_symmetry.space_group_name_H-M   'P 1'
#
loop_
_entity.id
_entity.type
_entity.pdbx_description
1 polymer ?
#
loop_
_entity_poly.entity_id
_entity_poly.type
_entity_poly.pdbx_seq_one_letter_code
_entity_poly.pdbx_strand_id
1 'polypeptide(L)'
;MLKSTEERYRKLARNFYKTRMPGTQLSTSAICEALTRCAADYRPGYFRVLKNALSFDVRERGYSEAAKRIVLTPNPTTLPGSTIPPKEKLHAVKALSEDDIAALLHHLGKTRHYDVFAAVTLAWLLGVRPCEMQSIQVTGEGFHIIGAKKDDQGIRGADRDITFPNQTDFELAAKAVDLYRHSHRSAAAIRDTLREQCRQLWPRRKVQPTLRSLRHQMGSNLKASGIDPRLMAYIMGHRSTRSIERYGDRRTATKRSFSLPC
;
A
#
# COMPACT_ATOMS: atom_id res chain seq x y z
N MET A 1 -10.28 -16.81 6.98
CA MET A 1 -9.18 -15.89 6.55
C MET A 1 -9.15 -15.87 5.05
N LEU A 2 -8.73 -14.77 4.39
CA LEU A 2 -8.63 -14.71 2.93
C LEU A 2 -7.52 -15.62 2.41
N LYS A 3 -7.78 -16.38 1.33
CA LYS A 3 -6.79 -17.27 0.68
C LYS A 3 -5.43 -16.60 0.41
N SER A 4 -5.46 -15.35 -0.06
CA SER A 4 -4.23 -14.57 -0.31
C SER A 4 -3.41 -14.28 0.96
N THR A 5 -4.07 -14.16 2.12
CA THR A 5 -3.39 -13.99 3.42
C THR A 5 -2.75 -15.30 3.86
N GLU A 6 -3.41 -16.43 3.65
CA GLU A 6 -2.90 -17.76 3.96
C GLU A 6 -1.65 -18.07 3.14
N GLU A 7 -1.72 -17.87 1.82
CA GLU A 7 -0.57 -18.05 0.92
C GLU A 7 0.62 -17.17 1.34
N ARG A 8 0.34 -15.92 1.69
CA ARG A 8 1.37 -15.00 2.21
C ARG A 8 1.99 -15.53 3.50
N TYR A 9 1.18 -16.04 4.41
CA TYR A 9 1.66 -16.56 5.69
C TYR A 9 2.51 -17.83 5.47
N ARG A 10 2.09 -18.76 4.63
CA ARG A 10 2.89 -19.93 4.26
C ARG A 10 4.24 -19.54 3.64
N LYS A 11 4.24 -18.53 2.76
CA LYS A 11 5.47 -18.00 2.15
C LYS A 11 6.40 -17.36 3.19
N LEU A 12 5.86 -16.59 4.12
CA LEU A 12 6.64 -15.97 5.18
C LEU A 12 7.23 -16.98 6.15
N ALA A 13 6.46 -18.00 6.55
CA ALA A 13 6.92 -19.06 7.43
C ALA A 13 8.06 -19.86 6.77
N ARG A 14 7.87 -20.32 5.53
CA ARG A 14 8.92 -21.02 4.76
C ARG A 14 10.20 -20.20 4.64
N ASN A 15 10.09 -18.91 4.31
CA ASN A 15 11.25 -18.03 4.22
C ASN A 15 11.96 -17.88 5.56
N PHE A 16 11.21 -17.76 6.66
CA PHE A 16 11.78 -17.67 8.00
C PHE A 16 12.57 -18.93 8.37
N TYR A 17 11.98 -20.10 8.19
CA TYR A 17 12.68 -21.38 8.44
C TYR A 17 13.96 -21.48 7.62
N LYS A 18 13.89 -21.18 6.33
CA LYS A 18 15.05 -21.25 5.42
C LYS A 18 16.18 -20.30 5.83
N THR A 19 15.84 -19.07 6.24
CA THR A 19 16.84 -17.99 6.42
C THR A 19 17.28 -17.80 7.87
N ARG A 20 16.43 -18.15 8.84
CA ARG A 20 16.68 -17.91 10.26
C ARG A 20 16.91 -19.17 11.09
N MET A 21 16.58 -20.32 10.52
CA MET A 21 16.72 -21.64 11.17
C MET A 21 17.31 -22.70 10.22
N PRO A 22 18.37 -22.40 9.45
CA PRO A 22 18.94 -23.37 8.53
C PRO A 22 19.49 -24.57 9.33
N GLY A 23 19.12 -25.80 8.91
CA GLY A 23 19.57 -27.03 9.57
C GLY A 23 19.06 -27.28 10.99
N THR A 24 18.17 -26.41 11.51
CA THR A 24 17.63 -26.55 12.88
C THR A 24 16.38 -27.43 12.84
N GLN A 25 16.29 -28.42 13.73
CA GLN A 25 15.05 -29.16 13.94
C GLN A 25 13.94 -28.23 14.41
N LEU A 26 12.78 -28.28 13.74
CA LEU A 26 11.65 -27.43 14.06
C LEU A 26 11.01 -27.86 15.39
N SER A 27 11.22 -27.08 16.43
CA SER A 27 10.51 -27.17 17.70
C SER A 27 9.92 -25.80 18.08
N THR A 28 8.92 -25.79 18.94
CA THR A 28 8.30 -24.54 19.41
C THR A 28 9.33 -23.63 20.07
N SER A 29 10.21 -24.18 20.90
CA SER A 29 11.28 -23.42 21.59
C SER A 29 12.23 -22.79 20.55
N ALA A 30 12.73 -23.59 19.60
CA ALA A 30 13.65 -23.12 18.57
C ALA A 30 13.03 -21.99 17.71
N ILE A 31 11.73 -22.08 17.38
CA ILE A 31 11.02 -21.03 16.65
C ILE A 31 10.92 -19.75 17.49
N CYS A 32 10.55 -19.83 18.77
CA CYS A 32 10.45 -18.70 19.66
C CYS A 32 11.82 -18.03 19.88
N GLU A 33 12.87 -18.80 20.10
CA GLU A 33 14.24 -18.34 20.26
C GLU A 33 14.75 -17.63 18.99
N ALA A 34 14.51 -18.22 17.82
CA ALA A 34 14.88 -17.61 16.53
C ALA A 34 14.14 -16.28 16.30
N LEU A 35 12.84 -16.21 16.65
CA LEU A 35 12.05 -14.98 16.60
C LEU A 35 12.64 -13.91 17.52
N THR A 36 12.94 -14.25 18.75
CA THR A 36 13.51 -13.33 19.76
C THR A 36 14.85 -12.81 19.30
N ARG A 37 15.74 -13.69 18.86
CA ARG A 37 17.09 -13.35 18.38
C ARG A 37 17.08 -12.38 17.20
N CYS A 38 16.16 -12.53 16.25
CA CYS A 38 16.11 -11.67 15.07
C CYS A 38 15.13 -10.49 15.21
N ALA A 39 14.61 -10.19 16.40
CA ALA A 39 13.60 -9.16 16.59
C ALA A 39 14.08 -7.76 16.17
N ALA A 40 15.35 -7.42 16.42
CA ALA A 40 15.95 -6.16 16.02
C ALA A 40 16.05 -5.98 14.50
N ASP A 41 16.07 -7.06 13.73
CA ASP A 41 16.10 -7.01 12.27
C ASP A 41 14.76 -6.57 11.67
N TYR A 42 13.70 -6.53 12.47
CA TYR A 42 12.34 -6.29 12.02
C TYR A 42 11.70 -5.11 12.74
N ARG A 43 10.87 -4.38 12.02
CA ARG A 43 9.97 -3.42 12.67
C ARG A 43 8.94 -4.16 13.52
N PRO A 44 8.48 -3.58 14.64
CA PRO A 44 7.51 -4.24 15.52
C PRO A 44 6.25 -4.73 14.80
N GLY A 45 5.74 -3.94 13.84
CA GLY A 45 4.60 -4.34 13.03
C GLY A 45 4.86 -5.56 12.14
N TYR A 46 6.07 -5.70 11.57
CA TYR A 46 6.44 -6.85 10.77
C TYR A 46 6.70 -8.09 11.64
N PHE A 47 7.35 -7.91 12.78
CA PHE A 47 7.53 -8.98 13.77
C PHE A 47 6.19 -9.62 14.16
N ARG A 48 5.14 -8.79 14.39
CA ARG A 48 3.78 -9.29 14.65
C ARG A 48 3.23 -10.10 13.47
N VAL A 49 3.41 -9.64 12.24
CA VAL A 49 2.98 -10.39 11.04
C VAL A 49 3.72 -11.71 10.93
N LEU A 50 5.01 -11.73 11.22
CA LEU A 50 5.83 -12.94 11.19
C LEU A 50 5.40 -13.96 12.24
N LYS A 51 5.13 -13.52 13.49
CA LYS A 51 4.54 -14.38 14.53
C LYS A 51 3.24 -15.02 14.08
N ASN A 52 2.35 -14.22 13.50
CA ASN A 52 1.06 -14.73 13.01
C ASN A 52 1.25 -15.75 11.87
N ALA A 53 2.22 -15.52 10.99
CA ALA A 53 2.52 -16.44 9.89
C ALA A 53 3.07 -17.78 10.39
N LEU A 54 4.00 -17.74 11.36
CA LEU A 54 4.58 -18.96 11.97
C LEU A 54 3.53 -19.71 12.79
N SER A 55 2.73 -19.01 13.58
CA SER A 55 1.62 -19.60 14.33
C SER A 55 0.59 -20.26 13.40
N PHE A 56 0.29 -19.61 12.27
CA PHE A 56 -0.61 -20.16 11.25
C PHE A 56 -0.05 -21.47 10.66
N ASP A 57 1.21 -21.48 10.22
CA ASP A 57 1.87 -22.66 9.63
C ASP A 57 1.93 -23.83 10.62
N VAL A 58 2.28 -23.56 11.88
CA VAL A 58 2.35 -24.58 12.93
C VAL A 58 0.96 -25.14 13.27
N ARG A 59 -0.08 -24.29 13.25
CA ARG A 59 -1.47 -24.72 13.44
C ARG A 59 -1.97 -25.59 12.30
N GLU A 60 -1.66 -25.22 11.04
CA GLU A 60 -1.99 -26.07 9.88
C GLU A 60 -1.38 -27.47 9.96
N ARG A 61 -0.25 -27.61 10.62
CA ARG A 61 0.41 -28.92 10.89
C ARG A 61 -0.19 -29.68 12.07
N GLY A 62 -1.26 -29.15 12.70
CA GLY A 62 -1.94 -29.82 13.83
C GLY A 62 -1.43 -29.42 15.22
N TYR A 63 -0.43 -28.54 15.36
CA TYR A 63 0.19 -28.20 16.65
C TYR A 63 -0.43 -26.94 17.26
N SER A 64 -1.67 -26.99 17.72
CA SER A 64 -2.42 -25.83 18.20
C SER A 64 -1.80 -25.16 19.44
N GLU A 65 -1.27 -25.93 20.41
CA GLU A 65 -0.64 -25.35 21.60
C GLU A 65 0.70 -24.67 21.27
N ALA A 66 1.48 -25.26 20.38
CA ALA A 66 2.69 -24.64 19.87
C ALA A 66 2.39 -23.32 19.17
N ALA A 67 1.31 -23.26 18.37
CA ALA A 67 0.86 -22.04 17.69
C ALA A 67 0.48 -20.93 18.69
N LYS A 68 -0.19 -21.26 19.79
CA LYS A 68 -0.51 -20.30 20.87
C LYS A 68 0.77 -19.73 21.51
N ARG A 69 1.73 -20.58 21.84
CA ARG A 69 3.01 -20.16 22.41
C ARG A 69 3.77 -19.21 21.50
N ILE A 70 3.80 -19.48 20.19
CA ILE A 70 4.46 -18.61 19.22
C ILE A 70 3.79 -17.20 19.20
N VAL A 71 2.45 -17.14 19.22
CA VAL A 71 1.73 -15.84 19.27
C VAL A 71 2.06 -15.06 20.54
N LEU A 72 2.25 -15.74 21.66
CA LEU A 72 2.57 -15.10 22.94
C LEU A 72 4.04 -14.68 23.06
N THR A 73 4.94 -15.10 22.14
CA THR A 73 6.34 -14.69 22.18
C THR A 73 6.44 -13.15 22.16
N PRO A 74 7.01 -12.52 23.19
CA PRO A 74 7.13 -11.08 23.25
C PRO A 74 8.12 -10.56 22.20
N ASN A 75 7.92 -9.33 21.77
CA ASN A 75 8.93 -8.65 20.96
C ASN A 75 9.89 -7.93 21.89
N PRO A 76 11.15 -8.36 22.03
CA PRO A 76 12.08 -7.75 22.98
C PRO A 76 12.34 -6.28 22.69
N THR A 77 12.22 -5.82 21.44
CA THR A 77 12.43 -4.40 21.10
C THR A 77 11.33 -3.45 21.57
N THR A 78 10.22 -4.00 22.10
CA THR A 78 9.06 -3.19 22.57
C THR A 78 8.68 -3.48 24.01
N LEU A 79 9.47 -4.26 24.72
CA LEU A 79 9.27 -4.48 26.14
C LEU A 79 9.62 -3.21 26.95
N PRO A 80 8.91 -2.94 28.04
CA PRO A 80 9.32 -1.89 28.98
C PRO A 80 10.77 -2.11 29.44
N GLY A 81 11.59 -1.08 29.40
CA GLY A 81 13.02 -1.16 29.81
C GLY A 81 13.93 -1.84 28.78
N SER A 82 13.45 -2.13 27.57
CA SER A 82 14.30 -2.73 26.54
C SER A 82 15.47 -1.80 26.15
N THR A 83 16.66 -2.35 26.12
CA THR A 83 17.87 -1.70 25.57
C THR A 83 18.07 -1.99 24.07
N ILE A 84 17.25 -2.89 23.49
CA ILE A 84 17.33 -3.26 22.06
C ILE A 84 16.47 -2.29 21.26
N PRO A 85 17.06 -1.43 20.40
CA PRO A 85 16.28 -0.49 19.60
C PRO A 85 15.47 -1.23 18.53
N PRO A 86 14.21 -0.85 18.30
CA PRO A 86 13.44 -1.38 17.18
C PRO A 86 14.01 -0.87 15.85
N LYS A 87 13.95 -1.71 14.82
CA LYS A 87 14.34 -1.30 13.46
C LYS A 87 13.64 -0.01 13.05
N GLU A 88 14.40 0.97 12.64
CA GLU A 88 13.90 2.27 12.22
C GLU A 88 12.91 2.18 11.06
N LYS A 89 11.96 3.10 11.06
CA LYS A 89 11.03 3.23 9.95
C LYS A 89 11.71 3.99 8.82
N LEU A 90 11.87 3.34 7.67
CA LEU A 90 12.31 4.03 6.46
C LEU A 90 11.37 5.20 6.14
N HIS A 91 11.94 6.35 5.85
CA HIS A 91 11.18 7.47 5.35
C HIS A 91 10.48 7.10 4.03
N ALA A 92 9.29 7.64 3.82
CA ALA A 92 8.56 7.49 2.58
C ALA A 92 8.21 8.89 2.06
N VAL A 93 8.31 9.08 0.77
CA VAL A 93 7.80 10.29 0.12
C VAL A 93 6.28 10.31 0.31
N LYS A 94 5.77 11.34 0.97
CA LYS A 94 4.34 11.53 1.23
C LYS A 94 3.71 12.64 0.40
N ALA A 95 4.54 13.49 -0.18
CA ALA A 95 4.11 14.61 -1.00
C ALA A 95 4.94 14.67 -2.29
N LEU A 96 4.30 15.07 -3.37
CA LEU A 96 4.90 15.38 -4.66
C LEU A 96 4.35 16.73 -5.11
N SER A 97 5.23 17.62 -5.57
CA SER A 97 4.80 18.85 -6.21
C SER A 97 4.13 18.56 -7.57
N GLU A 98 3.43 19.52 -8.11
CA GLU A 98 2.90 19.41 -9.47
C GLU A 98 4.01 19.25 -10.50
N ASP A 99 5.12 19.96 -10.33
CA ASP A 99 6.31 19.85 -11.18
C ASP A 99 6.92 18.44 -11.13
N ASP A 100 7.00 17.84 -9.94
CA ASP A 100 7.45 16.44 -9.79
C ASP A 100 6.53 15.47 -10.54
N ILE A 101 5.22 15.66 -10.46
CA ILE A 101 4.24 14.80 -11.13
C ILE A 101 4.33 15.00 -12.64
N ALA A 102 4.39 16.25 -13.10
CA ALA A 102 4.53 16.58 -14.52
C ALA A 102 5.84 16.01 -15.10
N ALA A 103 6.96 16.18 -14.40
CA ALA A 103 8.25 15.62 -14.79
C ALA A 103 8.21 14.09 -14.88
N LEU A 104 7.56 13.42 -13.91
CA LEU A 104 7.40 11.98 -13.91
C LEU A 104 6.56 11.49 -15.11
N LEU A 105 5.41 12.12 -15.34
CA LEU A 105 4.52 11.75 -16.45
C LEU A 105 5.21 12.00 -17.81
N HIS A 106 5.91 13.12 -17.97
CA HIS A 106 6.69 13.41 -19.16
C HIS A 106 7.78 12.35 -19.39
N HIS A 107 8.55 12.02 -18.35
CA HIS A 107 9.60 11.00 -18.42
C HIS A 107 9.04 9.63 -18.80
N LEU A 108 7.93 9.19 -18.18
CA LEU A 108 7.27 7.91 -18.49
C LEU A 108 6.73 7.86 -19.93
N GLY A 109 6.18 8.97 -20.43
CA GLY A 109 5.76 9.11 -21.82
C GLY A 109 6.94 9.00 -22.80
N LYS A 110 8.03 9.72 -22.53
CA LYS A 110 9.25 9.71 -23.34
C LYS A 110 9.92 8.31 -23.39
N THR A 111 9.91 7.61 -22.27
CA THR A 111 10.47 6.24 -22.14
C THR A 111 9.48 5.14 -22.53
N ARG A 112 8.28 5.50 -23.01
CA ARG A 112 7.21 4.60 -23.46
C ARG A 112 6.73 3.58 -22.43
N HIS A 113 6.81 3.93 -21.14
CA HIS A 113 6.24 3.12 -20.04
C HIS A 113 4.77 3.50 -19.80
N TYR A 114 3.91 3.27 -20.80
CA TYR A 114 2.52 3.74 -20.81
C TYR A 114 1.66 3.11 -19.71
N ASP A 115 1.91 1.88 -19.33
CA ASP A 115 1.24 1.21 -18.21
C ASP A 115 1.59 1.82 -16.85
N VAL A 116 2.86 2.20 -16.66
CA VAL A 116 3.31 2.91 -15.46
C VAL A 116 2.79 4.35 -15.45
N PHE A 117 2.78 5.01 -16.61
CA PHE A 117 2.14 6.32 -16.81
C PHE A 117 0.67 6.27 -16.37
N ALA A 118 -0.08 5.29 -16.86
CA ALA A 118 -1.48 5.07 -16.50
C ALA A 118 -1.66 4.85 -14.99
N ALA A 119 -0.84 3.99 -14.38
CA ALA A 119 -0.90 3.74 -12.95
C ALA A 119 -0.61 5.00 -12.10
N VAL A 120 0.36 5.83 -12.52
CA VAL A 120 0.68 7.11 -11.89
C VAL A 120 -0.49 8.08 -12.00
N THR A 121 -1.06 8.22 -13.20
CA THR A 121 -2.22 9.08 -13.47
C THR A 121 -3.42 8.68 -12.62
N LEU A 122 -3.77 7.39 -12.61
CA LEU A 122 -4.89 6.87 -11.82
C LEU A 122 -4.69 7.05 -10.31
N ALA A 123 -3.47 6.80 -9.81
CA ALA A 123 -3.18 7.02 -8.39
C ALA A 123 -3.24 8.50 -8.00
N TRP A 124 -2.86 9.40 -8.91
CA TRP A 124 -2.85 10.83 -8.71
C TRP A 124 -4.25 11.47 -8.81
N LEU A 125 -5.01 11.12 -9.86
CA LEU A 125 -6.31 11.73 -10.12
C LEU A 125 -7.44 11.11 -9.29
N LEU A 126 -7.45 9.78 -9.15
CA LEU A 126 -8.52 9.04 -8.49
C LEU A 126 -8.15 8.58 -7.07
N GLY A 127 -6.89 8.73 -6.67
CA GLY A 127 -6.41 8.26 -5.37
C GLY A 127 -6.57 6.75 -5.16
N VAL A 128 -6.67 5.95 -6.20
CA VAL A 128 -6.92 4.50 -6.14
C VAL A 128 -5.73 3.72 -5.61
N ARG A 129 -6.01 2.53 -5.06
CA ARG A 129 -4.98 1.56 -4.72
C ARG A 129 -4.56 0.76 -5.96
N PRO A 130 -3.31 0.30 -6.05
CA PRO A 130 -2.87 -0.50 -7.21
C PRO A 130 -3.77 -1.71 -7.51
N CYS A 131 -4.32 -2.35 -6.48
CA CYS A 131 -5.23 -3.49 -6.66
C CYS A 131 -6.67 -3.10 -7.06
N GLU A 132 -7.02 -1.83 -7.07
CA GLU A 132 -8.31 -1.30 -7.55
C GLU A 132 -8.25 -0.90 -9.03
N MET A 133 -7.05 -0.66 -9.57
CA MET A 133 -6.89 -0.07 -10.92
C MET A 133 -7.50 -0.94 -12.04
N GLN A 134 -7.40 -2.26 -11.93
CA GLN A 134 -7.97 -3.18 -12.92
C GLN A 134 -9.52 -3.21 -12.93
N SER A 135 -10.14 -2.83 -11.82
CA SER A 135 -11.60 -2.88 -11.64
C SER A 135 -12.30 -1.55 -11.86
N ILE A 136 -11.58 -0.51 -12.31
CA ILE A 136 -12.17 0.79 -12.60
C ILE A 136 -13.02 0.68 -13.85
N GLN A 137 -14.27 1.14 -13.76
CA GLN A 137 -15.18 1.24 -14.90
C GLN A 137 -15.40 2.72 -15.22
N VAL A 138 -15.25 3.08 -16.49
CA VAL A 138 -15.60 4.42 -16.98
C VAL A 138 -17.11 4.45 -17.20
N THR A 139 -17.78 5.42 -16.62
CA THR A 139 -19.21 5.68 -16.81
C THR A 139 -19.40 6.97 -17.61
N GLY A 140 -20.62 7.29 -18.03
CA GLY A 140 -20.87 8.51 -18.79
C GLY A 140 -20.50 9.81 -18.05
N GLU A 141 -20.52 9.78 -16.71
CA GLU A 141 -20.29 10.95 -15.87
C GLU A 141 -19.04 10.83 -14.98
N GLY A 142 -18.37 9.68 -14.97
CA GLY A 142 -17.22 9.48 -14.08
C GLY A 142 -16.67 8.06 -14.08
N PHE A 143 -16.31 7.60 -12.90
CA PHE A 143 -15.61 6.33 -12.70
C PHE A 143 -16.25 5.55 -11.54
N HIS A 144 -16.70 4.34 -11.82
CA HIS A 144 -17.08 3.37 -10.79
C HIS A 144 -15.83 2.56 -10.38
N ILE A 145 -15.51 2.56 -9.09
CA ILE A 145 -14.30 1.91 -8.56
C ILE A 145 -14.72 0.84 -7.55
N ILE A 146 -14.43 -0.42 -7.88
CA ILE A 146 -14.66 -1.53 -6.95
C ILE A 146 -13.60 -1.50 -5.86
N GLY A 147 -14.03 -1.32 -4.62
CA GLY A 147 -13.15 -1.17 -3.46
C GLY A 147 -12.38 -2.45 -3.15
N ALA A 148 -11.07 -2.30 -2.91
CA ALA A 148 -10.23 -3.38 -2.42
C ALA A 148 -10.43 -3.62 -0.92
N LYS A 149 -10.13 -4.84 -0.46
CA LYS A 149 -10.18 -5.25 0.95
C LYS A 149 -11.59 -5.23 1.55
N LYS A 150 -12.60 -5.55 0.75
CA LYS A 150 -13.91 -5.85 1.30
C LYS A 150 -13.79 -7.03 2.25
N ASP A 151 -14.41 -6.93 3.40
CA ASP A 151 -14.63 -8.05 4.31
C ASP A 151 -16.11 -8.46 4.27
N ASP A 152 -16.38 -9.67 4.66
CA ASP A 152 -17.75 -10.24 4.68
C ASP A 152 -18.70 -9.48 5.62
N GLN A 153 -18.12 -8.72 6.57
CA GLN A 153 -18.86 -7.88 7.54
C GLN A 153 -19.08 -6.45 7.03
N GLY A 154 -18.58 -6.11 5.85
CA GLY A 154 -18.74 -4.79 5.28
C GLY A 154 -18.01 -3.65 6.01
N ILE A 155 -17.06 -3.96 6.91
CA ILE A 155 -16.35 -2.97 7.74
C ILE A 155 -15.21 -2.30 6.95
N ARG A 156 -14.68 -2.96 5.91
CA ARG A 156 -13.52 -2.49 5.15
C ARG A 156 -13.81 -2.44 3.66
N GLY A 157 -13.23 -1.41 3.01
CA GLY A 157 -13.32 -1.21 1.59
C GLY A 157 -14.74 -0.83 1.16
N ALA A 158 -14.85 0.19 0.32
CA ALA A 158 -16.13 0.63 -0.24
C ALA A 158 -15.97 0.79 -1.74
N ASP A 159 -17.00 0.38 -2.48
CA ASP A 159 -17.18 0.81 -3.86
C ASP A 159 -17.50 2.30 -3.85
N ARG A 160 -17.15 2.99 -4.89
CA ARG A 160 -17.36 4.42 -4.98
C ARG A 160 -17.45 4.88 -6.42
N ASP A 161 -18.24 5.91 -6.60
CA ASP A 161 -18.36 6.64 -7.84
C ASP A 161 -17.63 7.97 -7.69
N ILE A 162 -16.81 8.33 -8.67
CA ILE A 162 -16.03 9.57 -8.69
C ILE A 162 -16.31 10.27 -10.01
N THR A 163 -16.76 11.52 -9.94
CA THR A 163 -16.93 12.38 -11.10
C THR A 163 -15.87 13.48 -11.12
N PHE A 164 -15.60 14.01 -12.28
CA PHE A 164 -14.74 15.16 -12.46
C PHE A 164 -15.54 16.29 -13.10
N PRO A 165 -15.59 17.48 -12.51
CA PRO A 165 -16.17 18.65 -13.17
C PRO A 165 -15.25 19.21 -14.25
N ASN A 166 -13.96 18.87 -14.23
CA ASN A 166 -13.02 19.24 -15.28
C ASN A 166 -12.96 18.11 -16.33
N GLN A 167 -13.43 18.39 -17.54
CA GLN A 167 -13.46 17.45 -18.65
C GLN A 167 -12.05 16.94 -19.01
N THR A 168 -11.03 17.79 -18.95
CA THR A 168 -9.64 17.39 -19.23
C THR A 168 -9.13 16.33 -18.26
N ASP A 169 -9.47 16.44 -16.98
CA ASP A 169 -9.08 15.46 -15.96
C ASP A 169 -9.84 14.15 -16.15
N PHE A 170 -11.12 14.22 -16.52
CA PHE A 170 -11.91 13.04 -16.86
C PHE A 170 -11.31 12.30 -18.05
N GLU A 171 -11.03 12.99 -19.15
CA GLU A 171 -10.47 12.37 -20.36
C GLU A 171 -9.08 11.76 -20.12
N LEU A 172 -8.23 12.46 -19.35
CA LEU A 172 -6.92 11.95 -18.97
C LEU A 172 -7.03 10.67 -18.13
N ALA A 173 -7.94 10.66 -17.16
CA ALA A 173 -8.19 9.49 -16.33
C ALA A 173 -8.82 8.34 -17.14
N ALA A 174 -9.75 8.62 -18.05
CA ALA A 174 -10.36 7.62 -18.92
C ALA A 174 -9.34 6.95 -19.86
N LYS A 175 -8.48 7.74 -20.49
CA LYS A 175 -7.34 7.22 -21.28
C LYS A 175 -6.39 6.38 -20.42
N ALA A 176 -6.13 6.80 -19.19
CA ALA A 176 -5.30 6.03 -18.28
C ALA A 176 -5.95 4.69 -17.88
N VAL A 177 -7.27 4.63 -17.68
CA VAL A 177 -8.00 3.37 -17.46
C VAL A 177 -7.81 2.43 -18.65
N ASP A 178 -7.99 2.93 -19.86
CA ASP A 178 -7.83 2.14 -21.07
C ASP A 178 -6.40 1.59 -21.22
N LEU A 179 -5.39 2.45 -21.14
CA LEU A 179 -3.97 2.04 -21.16
C LEU A 179 -3.63 1.01 -20.10
N TYR A 180 -4.17 1.16 -18.87
CA TYR A 180 -3.91 0.23 -17.79
C TYR A 180 -4.57 -1.14 -18.02
N ARG A 181 -5.78 -1.17 -18.57
CA ARG A 181 -6.51 -2.40 -18.91
C ARG A 181 -5.79 -3.24 -19.96
N HIS A 182 -5.16 -2.60 -20.93
CA HIS A 182 -4.37 -3.28 -21.97
C HIS A 182 -3.00 -3.76 -21.48
N SER A 183 -2.61 -3.41 -20.26
CA SER A 183 -1.37 -3.92 -19.67
C SER A 183 -1.58 -5.32 -19.11
N HIS A 184 -0.77 -6.27 -19.59
CA HIS A 184 -0.73 -7.64 -19.06
C HIS A 184 0.25 -7.78 -17.88
N ARG A 185 0.83 -6.68 -17.39
CA ARG A 185 1.83 -6.71 -16.32
C ARG A 185 1.18 -6.71 -14.94
N SER A 186 1.80 -7.45 -14.02
CA SER A 186 1.34 -7.45 -12.63
C SER A 186 1.57 -6.09 -11.95
N ALA A 187 0.74 -5.76 -10.96
CA ALA A 187 0.93 -4.55 -10.15
C ALA A 187 2.32 -4.49 -9.47
N ALA A 188 2.94 -5.64 -9.21
CA ALA A 188 4.30 -5.72 -8.69
C ALA A 188 5.32 -5.29 -9.75
N ALA A 189 5.19 -5.76 -10.98
CA ALA A 189 6.07 -5.38 -12.08
C ALA A 189 5.97 -3.87 -12.40
N ILE A 190 4.75 -3.32 -12.44
CA ILE A 190 4.51 -1.87 -12.62
C ILE A 190 5.18 -1.07 -11.49
N ARG A 191 5.01 -1.49 -10.24
CA ARG A 191 5.67 -0.85 -9.09
C ARG A 191 7.19 -0.86 -9.18
N ASP A 192 7.77 -1.99 -9.61
CA ASP A 192 9.23 -2.13 -9.67
C ASP A 192 9.80 -1.29 -10.84
N THR A 193 9.11 -1.24 -11.98
CA THR A 193 9.44 -0.32 -13.07
C THR A 193 9.30 1.15 -12.64
N LEU A 194 8.22 1.53 -11.96
CA LEU A 194 8.08 2.90 -11.45
C LEU A 194 9.27 3.29 -10.56
N ARG A 195 9.71 2.38 -9.68
CA ARG A 195 10.87 2.65 -8.83
C ARG A 195 12.13 2.88 -9.65
N GLU A 196 12.34 2.09 -10.69
CA GLU A 196 13.49 2.23 -11.57
C GLU A 196 13.43 3.55 -12.36
N GLN A 197 12.30 3.89 -12.94
CA GLN A 197 12.12 5.15 -13.68
C GLN A 197 12.28 6.38 -12.77
N CYS A 198 11.80 6.31 -11.53
CA CYS A 198 12.05 7.36 -10.55
C CYS A 198 13.54 7.51 -10.19
N ARG A 199 14.31 6.42 -10.12
CA ARG A 199 15.76 6.48 -9.88
C ARG A 199 16.50 7.14 -11.05
N GLN A 200 16.10 6.85 -12.26
CA GLN A 200 16.66 7.49 -13.46
C GLN A 200 16.34 8.97 -13.51
N LEU A 201 15.10 9.35 -13.20
CA LEU A 201 14.65 10.74 -13.21
C LEU A 201 15.26 11.56 -12.06
N TRP A 202 15.38 10.96 -10.87
CA TRP A 202 15.89 11.62 -9.66
C TRP A 202 17.01 10.82 -8.98
N PRO A 203 18.18 10.70 -9.59
CA PRO A 203 19.26 9.85 -9.10
C PRO A 203 19.79 10.26 -7.70
N ARG A 204 19.65 11.53 -7.35
CA ARG A 204 20.11 12.07 -6.04
C ARG A 204 19.07 11.92 -4.92
N ARG A 205 17.84 11.54 -5.22
CA ARG A 205 16.82 11.30 -4.18
C ARG A 205 17.10 10.02 -3.41
N LYS A 206 17.34 10.12 -2.12
CA LYS A 206 17.55 8.96 -1.23
C LYS A 206 16.32 8.05 -1.16
N VAL A 207 15.13 8.62 -1.26
CA VAL A 207 13.85 7.90 -1.21
C VAL A 207 13.01 8.26 -2.43
N GLN A 208 12.65 7.26 -3.20
CA GLN A 208 11.85 7.45 -4.41
C GLN A 208 10.35 7.46 -4.12
N PRO A 209 9.55 8.23 -4.88
CA PRO A 209 8.10 8.20 -4.78
C PRO A 209 7.54 6.84 -5.25
N THR A 210 6.33 6.58 -4.84
CA THR A 210 5.59 5.35 -5.13
C THR A 210 4.15 5.70 -5.49
N LEU A 211 3.37 4.76 -6.03
CA LEU A 211 1.92 4.95 -6.22
C LEU A 211 1.20 5.35 -4.92
N ARG A 212 1.72 4.90 -3.78
CA ARG A 212 1.20 5.33 -2.48
C ARG A 212 1.48 6.80 -2.19
N SER A 213 2.60 7.35 -2.65
CA SER A 213 2.94 8.77 -2.50
C SER A 213 1.94 9.66 -3.22
N LEU A 214 1.55 9.28 -4.45
CA LEU A 214 0.52 9.96 -5.22
C LEU A 214 -0.85 9.92 -4.53
N ARG A 215 -1.24 8.78 -3.99
CA ARG A 215 -2.46 8.66 -3.19
C ARG A 215 -2.37 9.48 -1.88
N HIS A 216 -1.21 9.64 -1.27
CA HIS A 216 -1.02 10.55 -0.14
C HIS A 216 -1.18 12.00 -0.57
N GLN A 217 -0.65 12.38 -1.74
CA GLN A 217 -0.83 13.72 -2.32
C GLN A 217 -2.31 14.02 -2.57
N MET A 218 -3.06 13.08 -3.16
CA MET A 218 -4.52 13.20 -3.29
C MET A 218 -5.19 13.47 -1.94
N GLY A 219 -4.81 12.71 -0.91
CA GLY A 219 -5.31 12.94 0.45
C GLY A 219 -4.94 14.31 1.03
N SER A 220 -3.77 14.85 0.69
CA SER A 220 -3.37 16.21 1.07
C SER A 220 -4.26 17.26 0.41
N ASN A 221 -4.51 17.12 -0.88
CA ASN A 221 -5.33 18.02 -1.67
C ASN A 221 -6.79 18.03 -1.17
N LEU A 222 -7.36 16.84 -0.93
CA LEU A 222 -8.71 16.70 -0.37
C LEU A 222 -8.84 17.34 1.03
N LYS A 223 -7.79 17.24 1.88
CA LYS A 223 -7.79 17.94 3.17
C LYS A 223 -7.71 19.45 3.05
N ALA A 224 -7.00 19.93 2.05
CA ALA A 224 -6.84 21.36 1.81
C ALA A 224 -8.10 22.01 1.22
N SER A 225 -8.89 21.26 0.44
CA SER A 225 -10.15 21.75 -0.15
C SER A 225 -11.26 21.97 0.88
N GLY A 226 -11.08 21.50 2.12
CA GLY A 226 -12.04 21.72 3.20
C GLY A 226 -13.30 20.85 3.13
N ILE A 227 -13.33 19.85 2.27
CA ILE A 227 -14.47 18.93 2.16
C ILE A 227 -14.74 18.16 3.45
N ASP A 228 -15.98 17.70 3.58
CA ASP A 228 -16.39 16.87 4.71
C ASP A 228 -15.50 15.61 4.83
N PRO A 229 -15.03 15.26 6.05
CA PRO A 229 -14.21 14.07 6.26
C PRO A 229 -14.87 12.75 5.84
N ARG A 230 -16.21 12.66 5.85
CA ARG A 230 -16.91 11.46 5.39
C ARG A 230 -16.84 11.33 3.86
N LEU A 231 -17.00 12.45 3.14
CA LEU A 231 -16.86 12.49 1.69
C LEU A 231 -15.41 12.18 1.28
N MET A 232 -14.43 12.76 2.00
CA MET A 232 -13.03 12.39 1.81
C MET A 232 -12.78 10.88 2.04
N ALA A 233 -13.40 10.29 3.08
CA ALA A 233 -13.33 8.85 3.31
C ALA A 233 -13.89 8.06 2.13
N TYR A 234 -15.05 8.46 1.64
CA TYR A 234 -15.70 7.85 0.48
C TYR A 234 -14.78 7.89 -0.75
N ILE A 235 -14.30 9.05 -1.16
CA ILE A 235 -13.39 9.23 -2.31
C ILE A 235 -12.14 8.36 -2.18
N MET A 236 -11.57 8.29 -0.98
CA MET A 236 -10.39 7.47 -0.71
C MET A 236 -10.71 5.97 -0.54
N GLY A 237 -11.97 5.53 -0.67
CA GLY A 237 -12.41 4.15 -0.48
C GLY A 237 -12.15 3.65 0.95
N HIS A 238 -12.43 4.49 1.94
CA HIS A 238 -12.40 4.17 3.37
C HIS A 238 -13.81 4.22 3.94
N ARG A 239 -14.17 3.24 4.77
CA ARG A 239 -15.47 3.24 5.48
C ARG A 239 -15.47 4.05 6.77
N SER A 240 -14.31 4.47 7.27
CA SER A 240 -14.21 5.31 8.46
C SER A 240 -13.27 6.49 8.26
N THR A 241 -13.62 7.60 8.88
CA THR A 241 -12.83 8.83 8.88
C THR A 241 -11.48 8.67 9.60
N ARG A 242 -11.37 7.76 10.58
CA ARG A 242 -10.13 7.47 11.31
C ARG A 242 -8.97 7.05 10.38
N SER A 243 -9.28 6.43 9.25
CA SER A 243 -8.25 6.03 8.27
C SER A 243 -7.65 7.22 7.52
N ILE A 244 -8.40 8.33 7.41
CA ILE A 244 -8.00 9.54 6.69
C ILE A 244 -6.90 10.29 7.43
N GLU A 245 -6.91 10.27 8.76
CA GLU A 245 -5.90 10.93 9.58
C GLU A 245 -4.47 10.54 9.16
N ARG A 246 -4.31 9.32 8.64
CA ARG A 246 -3.03 8.76 8.18
C ARG A 246 -2.65 9.14 6.76
N TYR A 247 -3.54 9.77 6.00
CA TYR A 247 -3.32 10.16 4.61
C TYR A 247 -3.29 11.67 4.46
N GLY A 248 -2.22 12.14 3.82
CA GLY A 248 -2.08 13.55 3.46
C GLY A 248 -1.82 14.50 4.65
N ASP A 249 -1.24 15.63 4.32
CA ASP A 249 -1.04 16.79 5.20
C ASP A 249 -1.48 18.03 4.42
N ARG A 250 -2.37 18.86 4.98
CA ARG A 250 -2.85 20.11 4.35
C ARG A 250 -1.71 21.00 3.85
N ARG A 251 -0.61 21.05 4.60
CA ARG A 251 0.56 21.88 4.29
C ARG A 251 1.30 21.46 3.03
N THR A 252 1.09 20.20 2.58
CA THR A 252 1.73 19.63 1.40
C THR A 252 0.76 19.52 0.22
N ALA A 253 -0.41 20.16 0.31
CA ALA A 253 -1.36 20.21 -0.78
C ALA A 253 -0.78 21.00 -1.96
N THR A 254 -1.09 20.55 -3.17
CA THR A 254 -0.86 21.32 -4.40
C THR A 254 -2.02 22.29 -4.60
N LYS A 255 -1.81 23.34 -5.40
CA LYS A 255 -2.85 24.36 -5.67
C LYS A 255 -4.03 23.84 -6.51
N ARG A 256 -3.95 22.61 -7.00
CA ARG A 256 -4.98 22.02 -7.84
C ARG A 256 -6.29 21.89 -7.07
N SER A 257 -7.30 22.60 -7.51
CA SER A 257 -8.67 22.42 -7.02
C SER A 257 -9.21 21.10 -7.58
N PHE A 258 -9.48 20.16 -6.69
CA PHE A 258 -10.29 19.00 -7.04
C PHE A 258 -11.75 19.41 -6.93
N SER A 259 -12.44 19.35 -8.02
CA SER A 259 -13.87 19.41 -7.98
C SER A 259 -14.37 18.02 -7.60
N LEU A 260 -15.21 18.00 -6.60
CA LEU A 260 -15.68 16.78 -5.99
C LEU A 260 -16.98 16.31 -6.65
N PRO A 261 -17.25 15.00 -6.68
CA PRO A 261 -18.56 14.53 -7.04
C PRO A 261 -19.59 15.07 -6.06
N CYS A 262 -20.64 15.64 -6.61
CA CYS A 262 -21.88 15.95 -5.89
C CYS A 262 -22.67 14.66 -5.69
#